data_9772a57b1096f8675946313576e0bc0f
#
_entry.id   9772a57b1096f8675946313576e0bc0f
#
_cell.length_a   1.000
_cell.length_b   1.000
_cell.length_c   1.000
_cell.angle_alpha   90.00
_cell.angle_beta   90.00
_cell.angle_gamma   90.00
#
_symmetry.space_group_name_H-M   'P 1'
#
loop_
_entity.id
_entity.type
_entity.pdbx_description
1 polymer ?
#
loop_
_entity_poly.entity_id
_entity_poly.type
_entity_poly.pdbx_seq_one_letter_code
_entity_poly.pdbx_strand_id
1 'polypeptide(L)' 'MENKEYFSSINDVSKRLDVPAHTLRYWEKQFPSAIKPTTGAGGRRYYRAETVDTLVMIKDLL' A
#
# COMPACT_ATOMS: atom_id res chain seq x y z
N MET A 1 7.55 -21.05 6.97
CA MET A 1 7.21 -20.55 6.88
C MET A 1 6.87 -19.76 6.74
N GLU A 2 6.73 -19.24 6.62
CA GLU A 2 6.43 -18.46 6.63
C GLU A 2 5.56 -18.01 6.12
N ASN A 3 4.89 -17.93 6.07
CA ASN A 3 3.98 -17.54 5.63
C ASN A 3 3.49 -16.53 6.05
N LYS A 4 3.72 -15.78 6.01
CA LYS A 4 3.30 -14.77 6.44
C LYS A 4 2.49 -14.09 5.66
N GLU A 5 1.60 -13.57 6.09
CA GLU A 5 0.85 -12.69 5.50
C GLU A 5 1.58 -11.55 5.35
N TYR A 6 1.82 -11.03 4.41
CA TYR A 6 2.61 -9.93 4.21
C TYR A 6 1.80 -8.68 4.18
N PHE A 7 1.75 -8.04 5.35
CA PHE A 7 1.15 -6.73 5.43
C PHE A 7 2.30 -5.75 5.57
N SER A 8 2.35 -4.76 4.72
CA SER A 8 3.39 -3.73 4.77
C SER A 8 2.75 -2.43 5.22
N SER A 9 3.38 -1.73 6.14
CA SER A 9 2.86 -0.43 6.57
C SER A 9 3.02 0.58 5.45
N ILE A 10 2.28 1.69 5.53
CA ILE A 10 2.39 2.72 4.51
C ILE A 10 3.80 3.27 4.44
N ASN A 11 4.51 3.34 5.57
CA ASN A 11 5.89 3.80 5.58
C ASN A 11 6.80 2.84 4.86
N ASP A 12 6.60 1.54 5.05
CA ASP A 12 7.41 0.53 4.37
C ASP A 12 7.18 0.60 2.86
N VAL A 13 5.94 0.71 2.44
CA VAL A 13 5.62 0.78 1.02
C VAL A 13 6.19 2.05 0.42
N SER A 14 6.08 3.16 1.14
CA SER A 14 6.64 4.42 0.70
C SER A 14 8.13 4.29 0.40
N LYS A 15 8.86 3.63 1.28
CA LYS A 15 10.30 3.45 1.09
C LYS A 15 10.60 2.51 -0.06
N ARG A 16 9.84 1.42 -0.15
CA ARG A 16 10.11 0.40 -1.18
C ARG A 16 9.82 0.93 -2.58
N LEU A 17 8.81 1.75 -2.72
CA LEU A 17 8.43 2.27 -4.03
C LEU A 17 9.04 3.64 -4.30
N ASP A 18 9.69 4.22 -3.28
CA ASP A 18 10.26 5.55 -3.40
C ASP A 18 9.16 6.56 -3.76
N VAL A 19 8.04 6.44 -3.08
CA VAL A 19 6.87 7.30 -3.27
C VAL A 19 6.45 7.86 -1.92
N PRO A 20 6.26 9.17 -1.80
CA PRO A 20 5.87 9.75 -0.51
C PRO A 20 4.56 9.16 0.00
N ALA A 21 4.45 9.05 1.31
CA ALA A 21 3.25 8.48 1.92
C ALA A 21 1.98 9.26 1.55
N HIS A 22 2.08 10.58 1.45
CA HIS A 22 0.90 11.37 1.10
C HIS A 22 0.44 11.09 -0.33
N THR A 23 1.36 10.71 -1.21
CA THR A 23 1.01 10.33 -2.56
C THR A 23 0.27 9.00 -2.56
N LEU A 24 0.71 8.06 -1.71
CA LEU A 24 0.02 6.79 -1.59
C LEU A 24 -1.41 6.99 -1.08
N ARG A 25 -1.59 7.91 -0.14
CA ARG A 25 -2.94 8.21 0.35
C ARG A 25 -3.79 8.83 -0.73
N TYR A 26 -3.19 9.68 -1.56
CA TYR A 26 -3.89 10.30 -2.65
C TYR A 26 -4.37 9.22 -3.63
N TRP A 27 -3.51 8.25 -3.92
CA TRP A 27 -3.89 7.17 -4.83
C TRP A 27 -5.01 6.31 -4.25
N GLU A 28 -5.05 6.13 -2.94
CA GLU A 28 -6.16 5.41 -2.30
C GLU A 28 -7.48 6.08 -2.61
N LYS A 29 -7.49 7.39 -2.62
CA LYS A 29 -8.70 8.14 -2.92
C LYS A 29 -9.07 8.08 -4.39
N GLN A 30 -8.06 8.06 -5.25
CA GLN A 30 -8.32 8.03 -6.68
C GLN A 30 -8.74 6.64 -7.15
N PHE A 31 -8.23 5.61 -6.51
CA PHE A 31 -8.51 4.25 -6.93
C PHE A 31 -9.04 3.41 -5.76
N PRO A 32 -10.19 3.78 -5.21
CA PRO A 32 -10.68 3.11 -4.00
C PRO A 32 -11.01 1.64 -4.20
N SER A 33 -11.32 1.24 -5.43
CA SER A 33 -11.60 -0.16 -5.69
C SER A 33 -10.33 -1.00 -5.85
N ALA A 34 -9.27 -0.38 -6.32
CA ALA A 34 -8.03 -1.09 -6.57
C ALA A 34 -7.10 -1.09 -5.35
N ILE A 35 -7.13 -0.03 -4.57
CA ILE A 35 -6.25 0.10 -3.44
C ILE A 35 -7.08 0.15 -2.17
N LYS A 36 -7.11 -0.98 -1.47
CA LYS A 36 -7.90 -1.07 -0.23
C LYS A 36 -6.96 -1.37 0.92
N PRO A 37 -6.66 -0.38 1.73
CA PRO A 37 -5.79 -0.62 2.87
C PRO A 37 -6.51 -1.42 3.93
N THR A 38 -5.75 -2.17 4.70
CA THR A 38 -6.27 -2.90 5.84
C THR A 38 -5.92 -2.11 7.08
N THR A 39 -6.90 -1.83 7.91
CA THR A 39 -6.66 -1.09 9.13
C THR A 39 -6.30 -2.06 10.24
N GLY A 40 -5.15 -1.84 10.83
CA GLY A 40 -4.69 -2.69 11.91
C GLY A 40 -4.96 -2.06 13.26
N ALA A 41 -4.34 -2.62 14.27
CA ALA A 41 -4.47 -2.12 15.63
C ALA A 41 -4.02 -0.68 15.71
N GLY A 42 -4.72 0.14 16.45
CA GLY A 42 -4.36 1.53 16.59
C GLY A 42 -4.66 2.39 15.38
N GLY A 43 -5.45 1.88 14.45
CA GLY A 43 -5.81 2.65 13.28
C GLY A 43 -4.73 2.76 12.22
N ARG A 44 -3.69 1.95 12.33
CA ARG A 44 -2.61 2.00 11.35
C ARG A 44 -3.03 1.37 10.05
N ARG A 45 -2.52 1.90 8.95
CA ARG A 45 -2.80 1.38 7.64
C ARG A 45 -1.74 0.43 7.18
N TYR A 46 -2.18 -0.69 6.65
CA TYR A 46 -1.29 -1.70 6.10
C TYR A 46 -1.80 -2.09 4.72
N TYR A 47 -0.89 -2.52 3.88
CA TYR A 47 -1.25 -2.99 2.55
C TYR A 47 -0.86 -4.45 2.41
N ARG A 48 -1.73 -5.24 1.82
CA ARG A 48 -1.42 -6.63 1.53
C ARG A 48 -0.51 -6.70 0.33
N ALA A 49 0.15 -7.84 0.14
CA ALA A 49 1.07 -8.01 -0.96
C ALA A 49 0.43 -7.69 -2.31
N GLU A 50 -0.79 -8.15 -2.52
CA GLU A 50 -1.47 -7.89 -3.79
C GLU A 50 -1.77 -6.42 -3.98
N THR A 51 -2.04 -5.70 -2.91
CA THR A 51 -2.26 -4.27 -3.01
C THR A 51 -0.96 -3.54 -3.31
N VAL A 52 0.15 -4.01 -2.74
CA VAL A 52 1.45 -3.42 -3.04
C VAL A 52 1.77 -3.62 -4.52
N ASP A 53 1.46 -4.78 -5.07
CA ASP A 53 1.67 -5.04 -6.49
C ASP A 53 0.87 -4.06 -7.34
N THR A 54 -0.37 -3.77 -6.92
CA THR A 54 -1.19 -2.80 -7.63
C THR A 54 -0.57 -1.40 -7.56
N LEU A 55 -0.02 -1.04 -6.41
CA LEU A 55 0.63 0.26 -6.26
C LEU A 55 1.85 0.37 -7.16
N VAL A 56 2.61 -0.71 -7.31
CA VAL A 56 3.76 -0.73 -8.21
C VAL A 56 3.30 -0.48 -9.64
N MET A 57 2.20 -1.13 -10.04
CA MET A 57 1.66 -0.94 -11.38
C MET A 57 1.21 0.49 -11.60
N ILE A 58 0.55 1.08 -10.61
CA ILE A 58 0.10 2.47 -10.72
C ILE A 58 1.30 3.40 -10.87
N LYS A 59 2.33 3.16 -10.09
CA LYS A 59 3.53 3.98 -10.16
C LYS A 59 4.14 3.93 -11.55
N ASP A 60 4.19 2.75 -12.15
CA ASP A 60 4.76 2.59 -13.47
C ASP A 60 3.93 3.28 -14.55
N LEU A 61 2.63 3.36 -14.37
CA LEU A 61 1.75 4.00 -15.35
C LEU A 61 1.77 5.51 -15.25
N LEU A 62 2.05 6.02 -14.09
CA LEU A 62 2.09 7.46 -13.87
C LEU A 62 3.51 7.97 -13.93
#